data_cbce40b3f92052cd8ed798c70eb27c01
#
_entry.id   cbce40b3f92052cd8ed798c70eb27c01
#
_cell.length_a   1.000
_cell.length_b   1.000
_cell.length_c   1.000
_cell.angle_alpha   90.00
_cell.angle_beta   90.00
_cell.angle_gamma   90.00
#
_symmetry.space_group_name_H-M   'P 1'
#
loop_
_entity.id
_entity.type
_entity.pdbx_description
1 polymer ?
#
loop_
_entity_poly.entity_id
_entity_poly.type
_entity_poly.pdbx_seq_one_letter_code
_entity_poly.pdbx_strand_id
1 'polypeptide(L)'
;MREKLSPHVRALLEAVDAEGRPPVEELSLQEARQAALEGTRKLGGEPEPVALVEDVRIAGPAGMIPLRIYTPEGKAPNPALIYFHGGGWVVCNLDTHDVVCRALARRS
;
A
#
# COMPACT_ATOMS: atom_id res chain seq x y z
N MET A 1 5.85 -23.57 14.72
CA MET A 1 5.50 -22.14 14.82
C MET A 1 4.18 -21.79 14.15
N ARG A 2 3.87 -22.38 12.98
CA ARG A 2 2.59 -22.15 12.26
C ARG A 2 1.33 -22.69 12.97
N GLU A 3 1.46 -23.67 13.86
CA GLU A 3 0.34 -24.24 14.64
C GLU A 3 -0.34 -23.25 15.60
N LYS A 4 0.39 -22.19 16.02
CA LYS A 4 -0.12 -21.14 16.92
C LYS A 4 -0.83 -20.00 16.19
N LEU A 5 -0.87 -20.03 14.85
CA LEU A 5 -1.51 -19.00 14.06
C LEU A 5 -3.02 -19.22 13.98
N SER A 6 -3.77 -18.13 13.86
CA SER A 6 -5.21 -18.23 13.58
C SER A 6 -5.46 -18.97 12.26
N PRO A 7 -6.60 -19.65 12.08
CA PRO A 7 -6.91 -20.36 10.85
C PRO A 7 -6.80 -19.48 9.60
N HIS A 8 -7.24 -18.23 9.68
CA HIS A 8 -7.20 -17.29 8.57
C HIS A 8 -5.76 -16.93 8.16
N VAL A 9 -4.89 -16.66 9.13
CA VAL A 9 -3.48 -16.36 8.86
C VAL A 9 -2.75 -17.58 8.29
N ARG A 10 -3.07 -18.76 8.79
CA ARG A 10 -2.51 -20.01 8.27
C ARG A 10 -2.89 -20.21 6.82
N ALA A 11 -4.18 -20.11 6.49
CA ALA A 11 -4.68 -20.24 5.12
C ALA A 11 -4.04 -19.23 4.17
N LEU A 12 -3.85 -17.97 4.62
CA LEU A 12 -3.16 -16.95 3.84
C LEU A 12 -1.71 -17.34 3.54
N LEU A 13 -0.97 -17.80 4.55
CA LEU A 13 0.43 -18.21 4.35
C LEU A 13 0.55 -19.46 3.45
N GLU A 14 -0.36 -20.41 3.59
CA GLU A 14 -0.42 -21.58 2.71
C GLU A 14 -0.71 -21.19 1.24
N ALA A 15 -1.60 -20.23 1.02
CA ALA A 15 -1.88 -19.69 -0.31
C ALA A 15 -0.66 -18.96 -0.90
N VAL A 16 0.05 -18.18 -0.10
CA VAL A 16 1.29 -17.51 -0.54
C VAL A 16 2.38 -18.52 -0.87
N ASP A 17 2.58 -19.54 -0.03
CA ASP A 17 3.56 -20.60 -0.27
C ASP A 17 3.24 -21.39 -1.56
N ALA A 18 1.96 -21.66 -1.81
CA ALA A 18 1.50 -22.38 -3.00
C ALA A 18 1.77 -21.62 -4.32
N GLU A 19 1.98 -20.31 -4.27
CA GLU A 19 2.39 -19.51 -5.44
C GLU A 19 3.82 -19.83 -5.89
N GLY A 20 4.65 -20.44 -5.04
CA GLY A 20 6.00 -20.86 -5.37
C GLY A 20 6.93 -19.71 -5.79
N ARG A 21 6.67 -18.50 -5.33
CA ARG A 21 7.50 -17.33 -5.64
C ARG A 21 8.86 -17.46 -4.96
N PRO A 22 9.94 -17.02 -5.64
CA PRO A 22 11.24 -16.97 -5.00
C PRO A 22 11.22 -15.99 -3.81
N PRO A 23 12.09 -16.20 -2.81
CA PRO A 23 12.27 -15.25 -1.71
C PRO A 23 12.62 -13.85 -2.22
N VAL A 24 12.17 -12.82 -1.52
CA VAL A 24 12.37 -11.43 -1.98
C VAL A 24 13.85 -11.05 -2.12
N GLU A 25 14.72 -11.64 -1.32
CA GLU A 25 16.16 -11.46 -1.37
C GLU A 25 16.84 -12.04 -2.61
N GLU A 26 16.17 -12.93 -3.33
CA GLU A 26 16.64 -13.51 -4.59
C GLU A 26 16.15 -12.73 -5.82
N LEU A 27 15.22 -11.77 -5.62
CA LEU A 27 14.68 -10.96 -6.70
C LEU A 27 15.58 -9.75 -7.00
N SER A 28 15.60 -9.33 -8.25
CA SER A 28 16.09 -8.00 -8.60
C SER A 28 15.20 -6.92 -7.96
N LEU A 29 15.75 -5.71 -7.82
CA LEU A 29 15.00 -4.57 -7.27
C LEU A 29 13.68 -4.32 -8.02
N GLN A 30 13.69 -4.46 -9.33
CA GLN A 30 12.51 -4.25 -10.16
C GLN A 30 11.46 -5.35 -9.94
N GLU A 31 11.87 -6.60 -9.88
CA GLU A 31 10.99 -7.74 -9.60
C GLU A 31 10.38 -7.64 -8.19
N ALA A 32 11.19 -7.30 -7.18
CA ALA A 32 10.69 -7.10 -5.82
C ALA A 32 9.63 -5.99 -5.74
N ARG A 33 9.83 -4.88 -6.44
CA ARG A 33 8.85 -3.79 -6.51
C ARG A 33 7.57 -4.18 -7.22
N GLN A 34 7.70 -4.91 -8.32
CA GLN A 34 6.55 -5.43 -9.06
C GLN A 34 5.76 -6.45 -8.23
N ALA A 35 6.45 -7.36 -7.55
CA ALA A 35 5.82 -8.35 -6.66
C ALA A 35 5.07 -7.70 -5.49
N ALA A 36 5.63 -6.63 -4.91
CA ALA A 36 4.96 -5.86 -3.87
C ALA A 36 3.66 -5.22 -4.38
N LEU A 37 3.68 -4.62 -5.58
CA LEU A 37 2.51 -4.00 -6.18
C LEU A 37 1.42 -5.05 -6.49
N GLU A 38 1.78 -6.18 -7.07
CA GLU A 38 0.85 -7.27 -7.37
C GLU A 38 0.25 -7.88 -6.11
N GLY A 39 1.07 -8.13 -5.09
CA GLY A 39 0.63 -8.64 -3.80
C GLY A 39 -0.38 -7.70 -3.13
N THR A 40 -0.12 -6.40 -3.16
CA THR A 40 -1.03 -5.39 -2.61
C THR A 40 -2.36 -5.35 -3.37
N ARG A 41 -2.34 -5.40 -4.70
CA ARG A 41 -3.57 -5.45 -5.51
C ARG A 41 -4.40 -6.70 -5.24
N LYS A 42 -3.74 -7.85 -5.03
CA LYS A 42 -4.40 -9.12 -4.76
C LYS A 42 -5.02 -9.19 -3.36
N LEU A 43 -4.32 -8.66 -2.36
CA LEU A 43 -4.68 -8.81 -0.94
C LEU A 43 -5.30 -7.56 -0.32
N GLY A 44 -5.16 -6.41 -0.96
CA GLY A 44 -5.58 -5.10 -0.41
C GLY A 44 -7.09 -4.86 -0.43
N GLY A 45 -7.84 -5.66 -1.18
CA GLY A 45 -9.27 -5.46 -1.36
C GLY A 45 -9.61 -4.34 -2.35
N GLU A 46 -10.88 -4.03 -2.47
CA GLU A 46 -11.37 -2.99 -3.38
C GLU A 46 -11.10 -1.58 -2.81
N PRO A 47 -10.60 -0.65 -3.64
CA PRO A 47 -10.39 0.72 -3.23
C PRO A 47 -11.71 1.42 -2.88
N GLU A 48 -11.82 1.96 -1.67
CA GLU A 48 -12.99 2.71 -1.27
C GLU A 48 -13.09 4.04 -2.05
N PRO A 49 -14.31 4.49 -2.44
CA PRO A 49 -14.49 5.76 -3.12
C PRO A 49 -14.19 6.92 -2.18
N VAL A 50 -13.55 7.95 -2.72
CA VAL A 50 -13.33 9.25 -2.09
C VAL A 50 -13.71 10.35 -3.09
N ALA A 51 -13.96 11.58 -2.63
CA ALA A 51 -14.42 12.66 -3.49
C ALA A 51 -13.37 13.05 -4.55
N LEU A 52 -12.08 13.04 -4.20
CA LEU A 52 -11.01 13.44 -5.10
C LEU A 52 -9.71 12.73 -4.74
N VAL A 53 -8.93 12.38 -5.76
CA VAL A 53 -7.55 11.91 -5.62
C VAL A 53 -6.68 12.73 -6.56
N GLU A 54 -5.62 13.33 -6.03
CA GLU A 54 -4.72 14.19 -6.78
C GLU A 54 -3.27 13.77 -6.58
N ASP A 55 -2.55 13.55 -7.67
CA ASP A 55 -1.11 13.34 -7.64
C ASP A 55 -0.40 14.69 -7.83
N VAL A 56 0.39 15.09 -6.85
CA VAL A 56 1.14 16.34 -6.84
C VAL A 56 2.63 16.08 -6.60
N ARG A 57 3.47 17.08 -6.86
CA ARG A 57 4.89 17.04 -6.57
C ARG A 57 5.30 18.26 -5.77
N ILE A 58 6.04 18.05 -4.71
CA ILE A 58 6.61 19.11 -3.88
C ILE A 58 8.13 19.11 -3.95
N ALA A 59 8.75 20.26 -3.73
CA ALA A 59 10.20 20.36 -3.65
C ALA A 59 10.71 19.66 -2.38
N GLY A 60 11.71 18.79 -2.54
CA GLY A 60 12.42 18.13 -1.46
C GLY A 60 13.91 18.40 -1.52
N PRO A 61 14.69 17.97 -0.53
CA PRO A 61 16.14 18.26 -0.45
C PRO A 61 16.95 17.61 -1.57
N ALA A 62 16.48 16.51 -2.14
CA ALA A 62 17.16 15.77 -3.21
C ALA A 62 16.37 15.73 -4.54
N GLY A 63 15.34 16.57 -4.69
CA GLY A 63 14.50 16.63 -5.88
C GLY A 63 13.01 16.66 -5.55
N MET A 64 12.19 16.46 -6.57
CA MET A 64 10.73 16.49 -6.41
C MET A 64 10.20 15.21 -5.74
N ILE A 65 9.39 15.37 -4.71
CA ILE A 65 8.75 14.29 -3.98
C ILE A 65 7.31 14.13 -4.49
N PRO A 66 6.94 12.96 -5.03
CA PRO A 66 5.56 12.69 -5.42
C PRO A 66 4.70 12.45 -4.17
N LEU A 67 3.53 13.07 -4.14
CA LEU A 67 2.51 12.90 -3.11
C LEU A 67 1.18 12.56 -3.77
N ARG A 68 0.34 11.82 -3.05
CA ARG A 68 -1.06 11.62 -3.41
C ARG A 68 -1.95 12.15 -2.32
N ILE A 69 -2.87 13.04 -2.67
CA ILE A 69 -3.82 13.66 -1.78
C ILE A 69 -5.18 13.00 -1.98
N TYR A 70 -5.79 12.56 -0.90
CA TYR A 70 -7.12 11.96 -0.88
C TYR A 70 -8.06 12.90 -0.13
N THR A 71 -9.08 13.39 -0.82
CA THR A 71 -10.11 14.23 -0.22
C THR A 71 -11.35 13.40 0.03
N PRO A 72 -11.81 13.24 1.29
CA PRO A 72 -13.04 12.52 1.59
C PRO A 72 -14.27 13.27 1.09
N GLU A 73 -15.39 12.56 0.99
CA GLU A 73 -16.69 13.18 0.79
C GLU A 73 -17.10 13.97 2.06
N GLY A 74 -17.81 15.07 1.86
CA GLY A 74 -18.29 15.89 2.96
C GLY A 74 -17.98 17.38 2.78
N LYS A 75 -18.17 18.15 3.85
CA LYS A 75 -17.95 19.60 3.85
C LYS A 75 -16.59 19.92 4.48
N ALA A 76 -15.81 20.74 3.80
CA ALA A 76 -14.59 21.35 4.35
C ALA A 76 -14.92 22.30 5.54
N PRO A 77 -13.97 22.51 6.48
CA PRO A 77 -12.61 21.99 6.46
C PRO A 77 -12.51 20.55 7.02
N ASN A 78 -11.63 19.74 6.43
CA ASN A 78 -11.29 18.42 6.94
C ASN A 78 -9.97 18.48 7.72
N PRO A 79 -9.78 17.67 8.76
CA PRO A 79 -8.47 17.48 9.37
C PRO A 79 -7.50 16.88 8.37
N ALA A 80 -6.20 17.15 8.53
CA ALA A 80 -5.17 16.58 7.68
C ALA A 80 -4.46 15.42 8.37
N LEU A 81 -4.32 14.29 7.66
CA LEU A 81 -3.52 13.15 8.04
C LEU A 81 -2.37 12.98 7.05
N ILE A 82 -1.14 12.93 7.54
CA ILE A 82 0.03 12.63 6.71
C ILE A 82 0.40 11.17 6.91
N TYR A 83 0.43 10.40 5.83
CA TYR A 83 0.74 8.98 5.84
C TYR A 83 2.06 8.70 5.12
N PHE A 84 3.00 8.06 5.80
CA PHE A 84 4.26 7.60 5.24
C PHE A 84 4.20 6.08 5.08
N HIS A 85 4.24 5.60 3.84
CA HIS A 85 4.15 4.18 3.57
C HIS A 85 5.42 3.42 4.02
N GLY A 86 5.26 2.15 4.34
CA GLY A 86 6.36 1.22 4.60
C GLY A 86 7.00 0.71 3.31
N GLY A 87 7.97 -0.22 3.45
CA GLY A 87 8.63 -0.88 2.31
C GLY A 87 10.14 -1.00 2.44
N GLY A 88 10.70 -0.69 3.62
CA GLY A 88 12.13 -0.83 3.92
C GLY A 88 13.03 -0.02 2.98
N TRP A 89 12.57 1.13 2.49
CA TRP A 89 13.22 1.98 1.48
C TRP A 89 13.52 1.30 0.15
N VAL A 90 13.02 0.09 -0.07
CA VAL A 90 13.30 -0.73 -1.24
C VAL A 90 12.07 -0.92 -2.11
N VAL A 91 10.96 -1.31 -1.51
CA VAL A 91 9.70 -1.62 -2.19
C VAL A 91 8.58 -0.66 -1.76
N CYS A 92 7.43 -0.80 -2.37
CA CYS A 92 6.24 0.02 -2.15
C CYS A 92 6.32 1.43 -2.77
N ASN A 93 5.16 2.01 -2.96
CA ASN A 93 4.96 3.34 -3.54
C ASN A 93 3.53 3.84 -3.23
N LEU A 94 3.10 4.93 -3.86
CA LEU A 94 1.75 5.48 -3.72
C LEU A 94 0.65 4.47 -4.09
N ASP A 95 0.88 3.66 -5.13
CA ASP A 95 -0.13 2.70 -5.61
C ASP A 95 -0.27 1.49 -4.67
N THR A 96 0.81 1.05 -4.02
CA THR A 96 0.74 -0.06 -3.06
C THR A 96 -0.05 0.28 -1.79
N HIS A 97 -0.21 1.56 -1.48
CA HIS A 97 -0.92 2.04 -0.30
C HIS A 97 -2.20 2.82 -0.61
N ASP A 98 -2.64 2.83 -1.87
CA ASP A 98 -3.84 3.54 -2.32
C ASP A 98 -5.09 3.08 -1.56
N VAL A 99 -5.31 1.77 -1.41
CA VAL A 99 -6.47 1.20 -0.73
C VAL A 99 -6.53 1.63 0.75
N VAL A 100 -5.40 1.55 1.46
CA VAL A 100 -5.36 1.94 2.87
C VAL A 100 -5.54 3.44 3.06
N CYS A 101 -4.95 4.26 2.19
CA CYS A 101 -5.11 5.71 2.25
C CYS A 101 -6.55 6.17 1.95
N ARG A 102 -7.21 5.55 1.00
CA ARG A 102 -8.65 5.79 0.73
C ARG A 102 -9.51 5.42 1.93
N ALA A 103 -9.26 4.26 2.54
CA ALA A 103 -9.98 3.83 3.74
C ALA A 103 -9.78 4.78 4.93
N LEU A 104 -8.56 5.29 5.11
CA LEU A 104 -8.26 6.30 6.12
C LEU A 104 -8.99 7.61 5.83
N ALA A 105 -8.89 8.14 4.62
CA ALA A 105 -9.55 9.37 4.23
C ALA A 105 -11.08 9.30 4.41
N ARG A 106 -11.68 8.16 4.10
CA ARG A 106 -13.13 7.98 4.22
C ARG A 106 -13.63 7.89 5.67
N ARG A 107 -12.80 7.40 6.59
CA ARG A 107 -13.19 7.10 7.98
C ARG A 107 -12.69 8.13 9.01
N SER A 108 -11.99 9.16 8.56
CA SER A 108 -11.43 10.21 9.43
C SER A 108 -12.39 11.43 9.61
#